data_86f1854e13fb1a79a849e2e2c1860996
#
_entry.id   86f1854e13fb1a79a849e2e2c1860996
#
_cell.length_a   1.000
_cell.length_b   1.000
_cell.length_c   1.000
_cell.angle_alpha   90.00
_cell.angle_beta   90.00
_cell.angle_gamma   90.00
#
_symmetry.space_group_name_H-M   'P 1'
#
loop_
_entity.id
_entity.type
_entity.pdbx_description
1 polymer ?
#
loop_
_entity_poly.entity_id
_entity_poly.type
_entity_poly.pdbx_seq_one_letter_code
_entity_poly.pdbx_strand_id
1 'polypeptide(L)'
;QLGKDTPITIDADFSHVLAASRQVSQLSGAAFDPTVMPLVDIWGFGSTMTVERLQSPPTALEIAQAKALVDFESVIQKDNTIYKAKYGIGLDFSAVAKGYGVDVIADVLKNNYQIHNYMVEIGG
;
A
#
# COMPACT_ATOMS: atom_id res chain seq x y z
N GLN A 1 1.88 12.22 -9.01
CA GLN A 1 2.28 10.87 -9.42
C GLN A 1 3.68 10.94 -10.06
N LEU A 2 4.63 10.25 -9.47
CA LEU A 2 5.98 10.17 -10.00
C LEU A 2 6.00 9.32 -11.27
N GLY A 3 6.78 9.76 -12.26
CA GLY A 3 6.87 9.09 -13.55
C GLY A 3 7.52 7.70 -13.46
N LYS A 4 7.45 6.97 -14.55
CA LYS A 4 8.18 5.72 -14.74
C LYS A 4 9.68 5.96 -14.54
N ASP A 5 10.37 5.03 -13.88
CA ASP A 5 11.81 5.04 -13.62
C ASP A 5 12.33 6.26 -12.80
N THR A 6 11.45 7.05 -12.21
CA THR A 6 11.88 8.13 -11.31
C THR A 6 12.18 7.53 -9.94
N PRO A 7 13.43 7.59 -9.46
CA PRO A 7 13.79 7.08 -8.15
C PRO A 7 13.17 7.92 -7.03
N ILE A 8 12.70 7.24 -6.00
CA ILE A 8 12.14 7.86 -4.79
C ILE A 8 12.94 7.32 -3.61
N THR A 9 13.57 8.20 -2.85
CA THR A 9 14.20 7.82 -1.60
C THR A 9 13.13 7.50 -0.56
N ILE A 10 13.28 6.38 0.12
CA ILE A 10 12.38 5.90 1.18
C ILE A 10 13.14 5.82 2.50
N ASP A 11 12.42 6.03 3.60
CA ASP A 11 12.95 5.84 4.94
C ASP A 11 12.86 4.36 5.40
N ALA A 12 13.32 4.10 6.61
CA ALA A 12 13.33 2.77 7.18
C ALA A 12 11.90 2.24 7.43
N ASP A 13 10.98 3.10 7.84
CA ASP A 13 9.59 2.71 8.12
C ASP A 13 8.88 2.30 6.83
N PHE A 14 9.03 3.10 5.77
CA PHE A 14 8.48 2.75 4.46
C PHE A 14 9.08 1.44 3.93
N SER A 15 10.41 1.27 4.07
CA SER A 15 11.10 0.05 3.64
C SER A 15 10.57 -1.18 4.38
N HIS A 16 10.31 -1.07 5.69
CA HIS A 16 9.75 -2.14 6.50
C HIS A 16 8.34 -2.52 6.04
N VAL A 17 7.46 -1.54 5.87
CA VAL A 17 6.08 -1.75 5.39
C VAL A 17 6.05 -2.35 3.99
N LEU A 18 6.94 -1.90 3.10
CA LEU A 18 7.08 -2.45 1.75
C LEU A 18 7.53 -3.92 1.79
N ALA A 19 8.51 -4.26 2.63
CA ALA A 19 8.98 -5.63 2.79
C ALA A 19 7.91 -6.56 3.35
N ALA A 20 7.18 -6.13 4.39
CA ALA A 20 6.05 -6.87 4.95
C ALA A 20 4.95 -7.10 3.90
N SER A 21 4.62 -6.05 3.13
CA SER A 21 3.64 -6.14 2.04
C SER A 21 4.07 -7.16 0.97
N ARG A 22 5.35 -7.20 0.64
CA ARG A 22 5.89 -8.16 -0.33
C ARG A 22 5.81 -9.59 0.18
N GLN A 23 6.11 -9.81 1.46
CA GLN A 23 5.98 -11.11 2.10
C GLN A 23 4.52 -11.60 2.09
N VAL A 24 3.55 -10.75 2.45
CA VAL A 24 2.13 -11.11 2.44
C VAL A 24 1.65 -11.39 1.01
N SER A 25 2.07 -10.59 0.04
CA SER A 25 1.74 -10.82 -1.39
C SER A 25 2.22 -12.19 -1.86
N GLN A 26 3.46 -12.56 -1.54
CA GLN A 26 4.02 -13.87 -1.89
C GLN A 26 3.28 -15.02 -1.20
N LEU A 27 3.04 -14.92 0.12
CA LEU A 27 2.36 -15.96 0.90
C LEU A 27 0.90 -16.16 0.48
N SER A 28 0.24 -15.10 0.03
CA SER A 28 -1.15 -15.15 -0.45
C SER A 28 -1.30 -15.53 -1.92
N GLY A 29 -0.20 -15.80 -2.64
CA GLY A 29 -0.23 -16.05 -4.08
C GLY A 29 -0.76 -14.84 -4.86
N ALA A 30 -0.35 -13.64 -4.47
CA ALA A 30 -0.78 -12.34 -5.02
C ALA A 30 -2.28 -12.02 -4.80
N ALA A 31 -2.94 -12.67 -3.83
CA ALA A 31 -4.29 -12.27 -3.43
C ALA A 31 -4.28 -10.92 -2.69
N PHE A 32 -3.18 -10.59 -2.00
CA PHE A 32 -2.90 -9.25 -1.51
C PHE A 32 -1.93 -8.54 -2.47
N ASP A 33 -2.32 -7.36 -2.96
CA ASP A 33 -1.50 -6.53 -3.83
C ASP A 33 -1.66 -5.05 -3.45
N PRO A 34 -0.62 -4.38 -2.92
CA PRO A 34 -0.71 -2.97 -2.52
C PRO A 34 -0.77 -2.00 -3.71
N THR A 35 -0.70 -2.48 -4.95
CA THR A 35 -0.88 -1.66 -6.15
C THR A 35 -2.33 -1.59 -6.64
N VAL A 36 -3.28 -2.09 -5.84
CA VAL A 36 -4.72 -2.18 -6.16
C VAL A 36 -5.43 -0.82 -6.31
N MET A 37 -4.79 0.29 -5.95
CA MET A 37 -5.38 1.64 -5.91
C MET A 37 -6.12 2.04 -7.21
N PRO A 38 -5.63 1.77 -8.42
CA PRO A 38 -6.38 2.08 -9.65
C PRO A 38 -7.76 1.41 -9.71
N LEU A 39 -7.88 0.19 -9.20
CA LEU A 39 -9.18 -0.48 -9.10
C LEU A 39 -10.08 0.15 -8.02
N VAL A 40 -9.50 0.47 -6.85
CA VAL A 40 -10.23 1.15 -5.77
C VAL A 40 -10.80 2.49 -6.25
N ASP A 41 -10.02 3.27 -7.00
CA ASP A 41 -10.41 4.57 -7.53
C ASP A 41 -11.58 4.48 -8.53
N ILE A 42 -11.53 3.54 -9.49
CA ILE A 42 -12.62 3.43 -10.49
C ILE A 42 -13.93 2.92 -9.90
N TRP A 43 -13.90 2.21 -8.78
CA TRP A 43 -15.10 1.81 -8.03
C TRP A 43 -15.61 2.89 -7.09
N GLY A 44 -14.91 4.04 -6.99
CA GLY A 44 -15.34 5.19 -6.21
C GLY A 44 -15.02 5.12 -4.73
N PHE A 45 -14.10 4.26 -4.30
CA PHE A 45 -13.67 4.12 -2.90
C PHE A 45 -12.35 4.83 -2.59
N GLY A 46 -11.72 5.44 -3.60
CA GLY A 46 -10.45 6.15 -3.47
C GLY A 46 -10.61 7.66 -3.33
N SER A 47 -9.54 8.38 -3.66
CA SER A 47 -9.48 9.85 -3.60
C SER A 47 -10.45 10.56 -4.56
N THR A 48 -11.00 9.85 -5.52
CA THR A 48 -11.93 10.34 -6.55
C THR A 48 -13.38 9.97 -6.25
N MET A 49 -13.71 9.67 -4.98
CA MET A 49 -15.06 9.29 -4.58
C MET A 49 -16.08 10.39 -4.89
N THR A 50 -17.08 10.08 -5.74
CA THR A 50 -18.23 10.92 -6.03
C THR A 50 -19.51 10.10 -5.95
N VAL A 51 -20.65 10.76 -5.71
CA VAL A 51 -21.97 10.10 -5.66
C VAL A 51 -22.31 9.49 -7.03
N GLU A 52 -21.95 10.19 -8.11
CA GLU A 52 -22.17 9.71 -9.47
C GLU A 52 -21.39 8.40 -9.74
N ARG A 53 -20.16 8.31 -9.23
CA ARG A 53 -19.32 7.12 -9.42
C ARG A 53 -19.89 5.90 -8.69
N LEU A 54 -20.47 6.11 -7.50
CA LEU A 54 -21.13 5.05 -6.74
C LEU A 54 -22.41 4.54 -7.41
N GLN A 55 -23.07 5.40 -8.22
CA GLN A 55 -24.29 5.05 -8.95
C GLN A 55 -24.03 4.45 -10.33
N SER A 56 -22.83 4.63 -10.87
CA SER A 56 -22.44 4.17 -12.20
C SER A 56 -21.23 3.24 -12.10
N PRO A 57 -21.43 1.91 -12.08
CA PRO A 57 -20.32 0.96 -12.00
C PRO A 57 -19.37 1.13 -13.21
N PRO A 58 -18.07 0.86 -13.02
CA PRO A 58 -17.10 0.98 -14.09
C PRO A 58 -17.40 -0.01 -15.23
N THR A 59 -17.10 0.40 -16.44
CA THR A 59 -17.21 -0.45 -17.63
C THR A 59 -16.13 -1.54 -17.64
N ALA A 60 -16.35 -2.61 -18.41
CA ALA A 60 -15.36 -3.66 -18.58
C ALA A 60 -14.01 -3.14 -19.10
N LEU A 61 -14.01 -2.11 -19.96
CA LEU A 61 -12.80 -1.48 -20.47
C LEU A 61 -12.04 -0.73 -19.37
N GLU A 62 -12.74 0.06 -18.55
CA GLU A 62 -12.12 0.76 -17.40
C GLU A 62 -11.51 -0.24 -16.41
N ILE A 63 -12.23 -1.32 -16.11
CA ILE A 63 -11.72 -2.39 -15.24
C ILE A 63 -10.44 -3.01 -15.83
N ALA A 64 -10.43 -3.34 -17.12
CA ALA A 64 -9.26 -3.92 -17.77
C ALA A 64 -8.06 -2.96 -17.76
N GLN A 65 -8.28 -1.67 -18.02
CA GLN A 65 -7.23 -0.64 -17.97
C GLN A 65 -6.67 -0.46 -16.55
N ALA A 66 -7.53 -0.37 -15.54
CA ALA A 66 -7.10 -0.26 -14.15
C ALA A 66 -6.35 -1.51 -13.68
N LYS A 67 -6.85 -2.69 -14.04
CA LYS A 67 -6.20 -3.97 -13.70
C LYS A 67 -4.80 -4.10 -14.29
N ALA A 68 -4.54 -3.53 -15.45
CA ALA A 68 -3.20 -3.53 -16.08
C ALA A 68 -2.15 -2.71 -15.27
N LEU A 69 -2.61 -1.84 -14.34
CA LEU A 69 -1.76 -1.07 -13.44
C LEU A 69 -1.59 -1.73 -12.06
N VAL A 70 -2.27 -2.83 -11.79
CA VAL A 70 -2.07 -3.65 -10.59
C VAL A 70 -0.94 -4.62 -10.87
N ASP A 71 0.27 -4.25 -10.42
CA ASP A 71 1.49 -4.99 -10.72
C ASP A 71 2.59 -4.66 -9.70
N PHE A 72 2.58 -5.38 -8.58
CA PHE A 72 3.53 -5.15 -7.49
C PHE A 72 4.97 -5.53 -7.89
N GLU A 73 5.14 -6.45 -8.83
CA GLU A 73 6.47 -6.82 -9.34
C GLU A 73 7.16 -5.66 -10.08
N SER A 74 6.37 -4.74 -10.64
CA SER A 74 6.88 -3.52 -11.27
C SER A 74 7.33 -2.43 -10.29
N VAL A 75 7.16 -2.63 -8.97
CA VAL A 75 7.73 -1.78 -7.92
C VAL A 75 9.05 -2.39 -7.49
N ILE A 76 10.15 -1.75 -7.84
CA ILE A 76 11.50 -2.27 -7.61
C ILE A 76 12.16 -1.46 -6.50
N GLN A 77 12.69 -2.15 -5.49
CA GLN A 77 13.49 -1.54 -4.44
C GLN A 77 14.97 -1.85 -4.66
N LYS A 78 15.80 -0.82 -4.52
CA LYS A 78 17.25 -0.93 -4.50
C LYS A 78 17.77 -0.06 -3.38
N ASP A 79 18.34 -0.70 -2.37
CA ASP A 79 18.75 -0.04 -1.12
C ASP A 79 17.60 0.77 -0.49
N ASN A 80 17.80 2.07 -0.26
CA ASN A 80 16.80 2.99 0.27
C ASN A 80 16.03 3.75 -0.83
N THR A 81 15.97 3.20 -2.02
CA THR A 81 15.31 3.82 -3.17
C THR A 81 14.33 2.84 -3.80
N ILE A 82 13.15 3.35 -4.17
CA ILE A 82 12.20 2.62 -5.02
C ILE A 82 11.99 3.33 -6.34
N TYR A 83 11.67 2.57 -7.36
CA TYR A 83 11.21 3.06 -8.65
C TYR A 83 10.16 2.12 -9.23
N LYS A 84 9.37 2.64 -10.16
CA LYS A 84 8.27 1.92 -10.81
C LYS A 84 8.64 1.68 -12.27
N ALA A 85 8.64 0.43 -12.69
CA ALA A 85 8.92 0.05 -14.08
C ALA A 85 7.77 0.41 -15.03
N LYS A 86 6.57 0.72 -14.49
CA LYS A 86 5.40 1.15 -15.25
C LYS A 86 4.89 2.50 -14.76
N TYR A 87 4.42 3.33 -15.68
CA TYR A 87 3.70 4.56 -15.37
C TYR A 87 2.34 4.25 -14.76
N GLY A 88 1.89 5.06 -13.81
CA GLY A 88 0.55 4.96 -13.24
C GLY A 88 0.39 4.00 -12.06
N ILE A 89 1.40 3.18 -11.72
CA ILE A 89 1.35 2.34 -10.52
C ILE A 89 1.34 3.22 -9.26
N GLY A 90 0.39 2.97 -8.38
CA GLY A 90 0.32 3.55 -7.04
C GLY A 90 0.58 2.49 -5.98
N LEU A 91 0.94 2.89 -4.77
CA LEU A 91 1.05 2.00 -3.60
C LEU A 91 0.04 2.44 -2.54
N ASP A 92 -0.71 1.49 -2.03
CA ASP A 92 -1.62 1.64 -0.91
C ASP A 92 -1.25 0.62 0.18
N PHE A 93 -0.77 1.13 1.30
CA PHE A 93 -0.39 0.32 2.46
C PHE A 93 -1.44 0.32 3.57
N SER A 94 -2.67 0.77 3.32
CA SER A 94 -3.74 0.88 4.32
C SER A 94 -3.98 -0.43 5.08
N ALA A 95 -3.79 -1.57 4.43
CA ALA A 95 -3.96 -2.88 5.05
C ALA A 95 -2.78 -3.30 5.97
N VAL A 96 -1.61 -2.67 5.87
CA VAL A 96 -0.39 -3.06 6.60
C VAL A 96 0.07 -1.96 7.55
N ALA A 97 -0.02 -0.68 7.14
CA ALA A 97 0.59 0.44 7.85
C ALA A 97 0.02 0.65 9.26
N LYS A 98 -1.29 0.40 9.47
CA LYS A 98 -1.90 0.53 10.81
C LYS A 98 -1.32 -0.50 11.79
N GLY A 99 -1.20 -1.75 11.37
CA GLY A 99 -0.57 -2.80 12.17
C GLY A 99 0.89 -2.48 12.49
N TYR A 100 1.65 -1.99 11.52
CA TYR A 100 3.01 -1.52 11.74
C TYR A 100 3.07 -0.39 12.77
N GLY A 101 2.18 0.59 12.68
CA GLY A 101 2.10 1.69 13.67
C GLY A 101 1.82 1.19 15.09
N VAL A 102 0.95 0.19 15.24
CA VAL A 102 0.70 -0.49 16.52
C VAL A 102 1.98 -1.12 17.06
N ASP A 103 2.72 -1.85 16.23
CA ASP A 103 3.96 -2.52 16.61
C ASP A 103 5.04 -1.51 17.04
N VAL A 104 5.20 -0.41 16.31
CA VAL A 104 6.15 0.67 16.65
C VAL A 104 5.83 1.28 18.01
N ILE A 105 4.56 1.57 18.30
CA ILE A 105 4.16 2.11 19.61
C ILE A 105 4.38 1.08 20.72
N ALA A 106 4.04 -0.19 20.47
CA ALA A 106 4.28 -1.27 21.42
C ALA A 106 5.76 -1.42 21.75
N ASP A 107 6.64 -1.34 20.76
CA ASP A 107 8.09 -1.38 20.95
C ASP A 107 8.60 -0.19 21.76
N VAL A 108 8.09 1.01 21.53
CA VAL A 108 8.42 2.20 22.33
C VAL A 108 8.02 2.00 23.80
N LEU A 109 6.80 1.54 24.06
CA LEU A 109 6.33 1.27 25.41
C LEU A 109 7.22 0.24 26.13
N LYS A 110 7.56 -0.83 25.45
CA LYS A 110 8.37 -1.93 26.00
C LYS A 110 9.82 -1.51 26.20
N ASN A 111 10.45 -0.94 25.18
CA ASN A 111 11.90 -0.76 25.17
C ASN A 111 12.34 0.57 25.81
N ASN A 112 11.56 1.65 25.64
CA ASN A 112 11.94 2.97 26.15
C ASN A 112 11.34 3.23 27.54
N TYR A 113 10.14 2.72 27.82
CA TYR A 113 9.42 2.97 29.06
C TYR A 113 9.32 1.76 29.99
N GLN A 114 9.82 0.58 29.58
CA GLN A 114 9.77 -0.68 30.34
C GLN A 114 8.35 -1.08 30.76
N ILE A 115 7.36 -0.71 29.96
CA ILE A 115 5.95 -1.09 30.17
C ILE A 115 5.72 -2.41 29.45
N HIS A 116 5.39 -3.47 30.22
CA HIS A 116 5.20 -4.81 29.67
C HIS A 116 3.73 -5.23 29.56
N ASN A 117 2.82 -4.52 30.20
CA ASN A 117 1.38 -4.75 30.13
C ASN A 117 0.73 -3.54 29.46
N TYR A 118 0.38 -3.68 28.21
CA TYR A 118 -0.18 -2.60 27.40
C TYR A 118 -1.18 -3.15 26.37
N MET A 119 -2.00 -2.29 25.87
CA MET A 119 -2.85 -2.48 24.70
C MET A 119 -2.65 -1.27 23.79
N VAL A 120 -2.44 -1.51 22.51
CA VAL A 120 -2.31 -0.45 21.50
C VAL A 120 -3.31 -0.72 20.38
N GLU A 121 -4.07 0.29 20.02
CA GLU A 121 -5.07 0.22 18.96
C GLU A 121 -5.00 1.46 18.08
N ILE A 122 -5.07 1.27 16.75
CA ILE A 122 -5.14 2.35 15.77
C ILE A 122 -6.28 2.05 14.79
N GLY A 123 -7.36 2.82 14.90
CA GLY A 123 -8.46 2.82 13.94
C GLY A 123 -9.40 1.63 14.02
N GLY A 124 -9.54 1.04 15.19
CA GLY A 124 -10.61 0.10 15.57
C GLY A 124 -10.66 -1.19 14.75
#